data_50ee4b6af802fb1f04e7330822d50f07
#
_entry.id   50ee4b6af802fb1f04e7330822d50f07
#
_cell.length_a   1.000
_cell.length_b   1.000
_cell.length_c   1.000
_cell.angle_alpha   90.00
_cell.angle_beta   90.00
_cell.angle_gamma   90.00
#
_symmetry.space_group_name_H-M   'P 1'
#
loop_
_entity.id
_entity.type
_entity.pdbx_description
1 polymer ?
#
loop_
_entity_poly.entity_id
_entity_poly.type
_entity_poly.pdbx_seq_one_letter_code
_entity_poly.pdbx_strand_id
1 'polypeptide(L)'
;MCPAPGGPEQRFSGWGDQPVPEYDEQGVDAFIDLRSPYSYLALKPARLLAERSGCRFDWWPFITDLRSAYGGDVGERSRRDEAKIRYLYMDCRRLAGRQGLTIRSTTRLWDATLGSQAMLFAKSRDRLWEFCDPVLAAFWRREFDLESPTALEAAL
;
A
#
# COMPACT_ATOMS: atom_id res chain seq x y z
N MET A 1 -7.85 21.98 -14.06
CA MET A 1 -8.68 22.89 -13.23
C MET A 1 -9.68 22.01 -12.49
N CYS A 2 -9.39 21.64 -11.22
CA CYS A 2 -10.32 20.89 -10.39
C CYS A 2 -11.49 21.81 -10.01
N PRO A 3 -12.75 21.36 -10.11
CA PRO A 3 -13.88 22.14 -9.63
C PRO A 3 -13.82 22.23 -8.11
N ALA A 4 -13.97 23.45 -7.56
CA ALA A 4 -14.05 23.68 -6.15
C ALA A 4 -15.28 22.98 -5.54
N PRO A 5 -15.16 22.32 -4.38
CA PRO A 5 -16.30 21.75 -3.68
C PRO A 5 -17.15 22.86 -3.06
N GLY A 6 -18.30 23.14 -3.64
CA GLY A 6 -19.35 23.97 -3.06
C GLY A 6 -20.25 23.14 -2.15
N GLY A 7 -20.05 23.21 -0.84
CA GLY A 7 -20.97 22.70 0.19
C GLY A 7 -20.65 23.33 1.54
N PRO A 8 -21.62 23.45 2.50
CA PRO A 8 -21.40 24.17 3.74
C PRO A 8 -20.32 23.49 4.58
N GLU A 9 -19.30 24.27 4.92
CA GLU A 9 -18.16 23.89 5.75
C GLU A 9 -18.62 23.40 7.13
N GLN A 10 -18.54 22.10 7.36
CA GLN A 10 -18.42 21.60 8.73
C GLN A 10 -16.97 21.79 9.18
N ARG A 11 -16.69 22.92 9.82
CA ARG A 11 -15.42 23.17 10.49
C ARG A 11 -15.26 22.17 11.63
N PHE A 12 -14.35 21.24 11.50
CA PHE A 12 -13.82 20.52 12.65
C PHE A 12 -12.99 21.50 13.49
N SER A 13 -13.60 22.00 14.58
CA SER A 13 -12.93 22.84 15.57
C SER A 13 -11.90 22.01 16.32
N GLY A 14 -10.63 22.12 15.94
CA GLY A 14 -9.55 21.41 16.64
C GLY A 14 -8.21 21.42 15.89
N TRP A 15 -8.20 21.77 14.63
CA TRP A 15 -6.97 22.01 13.90
C TRP A 15 -6.85 23.53 13.76
N GLY A 16 -5.94 24.12 14.55
CA GLY A 16 -5.67 25.57 14.53
C GLY A 16 -5.44 26.09 13.11
N ASP A 17 -5.49 27.42 12.94
CA ASP A 17 -5.28 28.17 11.69
C ASP A 17 -3.89 27.92 11.06
N GLN A 18 -3.56 26.66 10.80
CA GLN A 18 -2.42 26.30 9.97
C GLN A 18 -2.86 26.57 8.53
N PRO A 19 -2.09 27.37 7.76
CA PRO A 19 -2.35 27.50 6.34
C PRO A 19 -2.36 26.11 5.72
N VAL A 20 -3.45 25.78 5.02
CA VAL A 20 -3.48 24.58 4.18
C VAL A 20 -2.30 24.69 3.23
N PRO A 21 -1.37 23.71 3.19
CA PRO A 21 -0.27 23.77 2.25
C PRO A 21 -0.84 24.00 0.85
N GLU A 22 -0.32 24.97 0.12
CA GLU A 22 -0.61 25.09 -1.31
C GLU A 22 -0.25 23.72 -1.92
N TYR A 23 -1.24 22.97 -2.36
CA TYR A 23 -1.01 21.72 -3.07
C TYR A 23 -0.37 22.13 -4.40
N ASP A 24 0.91 21.84 -4.53
CA ASP A 24 1.62 21.96 -5.79
C ASP A 24 0.84 21.17 -6.86
N GLU A 25 0.63 21.78 -8.03
CA GLU A 25 -0.02 21.14 -9.18
C GLU A 25 0.73 19.86 -9.67
N GLN A 26 1.85 19.51 -9.05
CA GLN A 26 2.78 18.47 -9.48
C GLN A 26 2.37 17.04 -9.09
N GLY A 27 1.46 16.87 -8.19
CA GLY A 27 0.96 15.52 -7.81
C GLY A 27 1.08 15.21 -6.31
N VAL A 28 0.76 13.97 -5.96
CA VAL A 28 0.74 13.44 -4.59
C VAL A 28 1.74 12.30 -4.49
N ASP A 29 2.71 12.40 -3.58
CA ASP A 29 3.58 11.28 -3.25
C ASP A 29 2.79 10.21 -2.48
N ALA A 30 2.78 9.00 -3.00
CA ALA A 30 2.09 7.86 -2.40
C ALA A 30 3.10 6.80 -1.95
N PHE A 31 3.21 6.62 -0.65
CA PHE A 31 4.11 5.63 -0.06
C PHE A 31 3.39 4.31 0.21
N ILE A 32 3.94 3.21 -0.28
CA ILE A 32 3.37 1.87 -0.11
C ILE A 32 4.39 0.89 0.46
N ASP A 33 3.97 0.07 1.41
CA ASP A 33 4.73 -1.11 1.83
C ASP A 33 4.16 -2.34 1.09
N LEU A 34 5.00 -3.03 0.32
CA LEU A 34 4.60 -4.20 -0.47
C LEU A 34 4.04 -5.34 0.41
N ARG A 35 4.39 -5.36 1.70
CA ARG A 35 3.91 -6.32 2.70
C ARG A 35 2.65 -5.84 3.43
N SER A 36 2.19 -4.62 3.15
CA SER A 36 0.96 -4.11 3.76
C SER A 36 -0.26 -4.50 2.93
N PRO A 37 -1.20 -5.28 3.48
CA PRO A 37 -2.41 -5.63 2.74
C PRO A 37 -3.28 -4.41 2.44
N TYR A 38 -3.26 -3.38 3.29
CA TYR A 38 -3.97 -2.12 3.01
C TYR A 38 -3.32 -1.33 1.89
N SER A 39 -1.98 -1.32 1.78
CA SER A 39 -1.31 -0.72 0.61
C SER A 39 -1.76 -1.40 -0.68
N TYR A 40 -1.76 -2.74 -0.72
CA TYR A 40 -2.24 -3.50 -1.88
C TYR A 40 -3.70 -3.17 -2.23
N LEU A 41 -4.58 -3.11 -1.23
CA LEU A 41 -6.00 -2.76 -1.42
C LEU A 41 -6.23 -1.32 -1.89
N ALA A 42 -5.33 -0.40 -1.56
CA ALA A 42 -5.42 1.01 -1.93
C ALA A 42 -5.01 1.28 -3.38
N LEU A 43 -4.22 0.43 -4.03
CA LEU A 43 -3.66 0.69 -5.36
C LEU A 43 -4.73 0.94 -6.42
N LYS A 44 -5.69 0.03 -6.55
CA LYS A 44 -6.75 0.16 -7.56
C LYS A 44 -7.66 1.37 -7.32
N PRO A 45 -8.19 1.62 -6.11
CA PRO A 45 -8.97 2.81 -5.83
C PRO A 45 -8.21 4.12 -6.07
N ALA A 46 -6.93 4.19 -5.70
CA ALA A 46 -6.12 5.39 -5.90
C ALA A 46 -5.88 5.67 -7.38
N ARG A 47 -5.60 4.66 -8.19
CA ARG A 47 -5.48 4.81 -9.65
C ARG A 47 -6.78 5.28 -10.30
N LEU A 48 -7.92 4.71 -9.89
CA LEU A 48 -9.22 5.17 -10.36
C LEU A 48 -9.53 6.61 -9.95
N LEU A 49 -9.09 7.01 -8.76
CA LEU A 49 -9.20 8.41 -8.31
C LEU A 49 -8.34 9.31 -9.19
N ALA A 50 -7.09 8.94 -9.46
CA ALA A 50 -6.17 9.68 -10.34
C ALA A 50 -6.81 9.91 -11.72
N GLU A 51 -7.33 8.85 -12.33
CA GLU A 51 -7.99 8.91 -13.64
C GLU A 51 -9.19 9.88 -13.66
N ARG A 52 -10.00 9.86 -12.60
CA ARG A 52 -11.22 10.68 -12.50
C ARG A 52 -10.96 12.14 -12.16
N SER A 53 -9.97 12.41 -11.34
CA SER A 53 -9.65 13.76 -10.84
C SER A 53 -8.57 14.48 -11.64
N GLY A 54 -7.83 13.77 -12.49
CA GLY A 54 -6.63 14.30 -13.13
C GLY A 54 -5.42 14.45 -12.17
N CYS A 55 -5.58 14.06 -10.90
CA CYS A 55 -4.49 14.04 -9.94
C CYS A 55 -3.43 13.00 -10.34
N ARG A 56 -2.16 13.36 -10.25
CA ARG A 56 -1.07 12.40 -10.42
C ARG A 56 -0.64 11.86 -9.07
N PHE A 57 -0.44 10.54 -8.98
CA PHE A 57 0.23 9.92 -7.84
C PHE A 57 1.65 9.52 -8.26
N ASP A 58 2.65 9.97 -7.50
CA ASP A 58 3.99 9.46 -7.58
C ASP A 58 4.22 8.41 -6.50
N TRP A 59 4.52 7.17 -6.91
CA TRP A 59 4.51 6.00 -6.04
C TRP A 59 5.92 5.64 -5.59
N TRP A 60 6.09 5.51 -4.27
CA TRP A 60 7.34 5.20 -3.62
C TRP A 60 7.20 4.00 -2.70
N PRO A 61 8.18 3.08 -2.66
CA PRO A 61 8.19 2.04 -1.66
C PRO A 61 8.51 2.61 -0.28
N PHE A 62 7.87 2.06 0.73
CA PHE A 62 8.12 2.34 2.14
C PHE A 62 8.27 1.03 2.91
N ILE A 63 9.26 0.92 3.79
CA ILE A 63 9.50 -0.28 4.58
C ILE A 63 9.11 0.00 6.03
N THR A 64 7.95 -0.52 6.46
CA THR A 64 7.49 -0.43 7.84
C THR A 64 8.31 -1.33 8.75
N ASP A 65 8.70 -0.87 9.94
CA ASP A 65 9.19 -1.74 10.99
C ASP A 65 8.03 -2.56 11.57
N LEU A 66 7.78 -3.71 10.95
CA LEU A 66 6.68 -4.58 11.34
C LEU A 66 6.88 -5.23 12.73
N ARG A 67 8.14 -5.42 13.18
CA ARG A 67 8.42 -5.97 14.52
C ARG A 67 7.92 -5.00 15.59
N SER A 68 8.31 -3.73 15.49
CA SER A 68 7.85 -2.70 16.43
C SER A 68 6.35 -2.44 16.30
N ALA A 69 5.80 -2.42 15.09
CA ALA A 69 4.38 -2.12 14.87
C ALA A 69 3.43 -3.22 15.38
N TYR A 70 3.87 -4.48 15.37
CA TYR A 70 3.03 -5.64 15.65
C TYR A 70 3.55 -6.56 16.75
N GLY A 71 4.45 -6.07 17.60
CA GLY A 71 4.85 -6.75 18.84
C GLY A 71 5.68 -8.01 18.67
N GLY A 72 6.53 -8.08 17.63
CA GLY A 72 7.42 -9.21 17.40
C GLY A 72 7.09 -10.03 16.16
N ASP A 73 7.82 -11.13 15.98
CA ASP A 73 7.64 -12.04 14.84
C ASP A 73 6.40 -12.93 15.00
N VAL A 74 6.04 -13.63 13.94
CA VAL A 74 4.93 -14.60 13.97
C VAL A 74 5.25 -15.68 15.01
N GLY A 75 4.36 -15.86 16.00
CA GLY A 75 4.57 -16.80 17.12
C GLY A 75 5.18 -16.20 18.38
N GLU A 76 5.75 -14.98 18.31
CA GLU A 76 6.33 -14.28 19.49
C GLU A 76 5.37 -13.23 20.06
N ARG A 77 4.27 -13.00 19.41
CA ARG A 77 3.32 -11.90 19.70
C ARG A 77 2.50 -12.15 20.95
N SER A 78 2.17 -11.06 21.65
CA SER A 78 1.20 -11.12 22.72
C SER A 78 -0.19 -11.48 22.19
N ARG A 79 -1.07 -12.02 23.06
CA ARG A 79 -2.48 -12.29 22.71
C ARG A 79 -3.20 -11.05 22.16
N ARG A 80 -2.84 -9.87 22.66
CA ARG A 80 -3.40 -8.60 22.20
C ARG A 80 -2.96 -8.30 20.76
N ASP A 81 -1.70 -8.50 20.44
CA ASP A 81 -1.16 -8.23 19.10
C ASP A 81 -1.66 -9.26 18.09
N GLU A 82 -1.77 -10.52 18.50
CA GLU A 82 -2.43 -11.55 17.69
C GLU A 82 -3.90 -11.20 17.37
N ALA A 83 -4.65 -10.66 18.34
CA ALA A 83 -6.02 -10.25 18.13
C ALA A 83 -6.13 -9.09 17.15
N LYS A 84 -5.22 -8.09 17.23
CA LYS A 84 -5.13 -6.98 16.26
C LYS A 84 -4.87 -7.51 14.84
N ILE A 85 -3.90 -8.40 14.68
CA ILE A 85 -3.54 -8.95 13.38
C ILE A 85 -4.67 -9.80 12.79
N ARG A 86 -5.35 -10.59 13.63
CA ARG A 86 -6.53 -11.36 13.22
C ARG A 86 -7.61 -10.44 12.69
N TYR A 87 -7.90 -9.35 13.40
CA TYR A 87 -8.86 -8.34 12.96
C TYR A 87 -8.43 -7.68 11.65
N LEU A 88 -7.16 -7.26 11.54
CA LEU A 88 -6.59 -6.68 10.32
C LEU A 88 -6.83 -7.58 9.11
N TYR A 89 -6.47 -8.86 9.18
CA TYR A 89 -6.68 -9.77 8.05
C TYR A 89 -8.15 -10.09 7.77
N MET A 90 -8.99 -10.06 8.79
CA MET A 90 -10.43 -10.22 8.62
C MET A 90 -11.02 -9.05 7.84
N ASP A 91 -10.64 -7.82 8.19
CA ASP A 91 -11.05 -6.60 7.48
C ASP A 91 -10.49 -6.54 6.06
N CYS A 92 -9.19 -6.81 5.89
CA CYS A 92 -8.56 -6.82 4.58
C CYS A 92 -9.21 -7.83 3.62
N ARG A 93 -9.59 -9.04 4.10
CA ARG A 93 -10.29 -10.02 3.26
C ARG A 93 -11.67 -9.55 2.85
N ARG A 94 -12.39 -8.86 3.74
CA ARG A 94 -13.69 -8.26 3.43
C ARG A 94 -13.58 -7.19 2.34
N LEU A 95 -12.57 -6.33 2.44
CA LEU A 95 -12.29 -5.31 1.43
C LEU A 95 -11.79 -5.92 0.11
N ALA A 96 -10.91 -6.91 0.19
CA ALA A 96 -10.41 -7.66 -0.97
C ALA A 96 -11.55 -8.31 -1.77
N GLY A 97 -12.49 -8.97 -1.07
CA GLY A 97 -13.66 -9.59 -1.70
C GLY A 97 -14.51 -8.60 -2.52
N ARG A 98 -14.64 -7.35 -2.05
CA ARG A 98 -15.33 -6.28 -2.80
C ARG A 98 -14.61 -5.85 -4.09
N GLN A 99 -13.29 -6.09 -4.15
CA GLN A 99 -12.45 -5.73 -5.30
C GLN A 99 -12.13 -6.93 -6.19
N GLY A 100 -12.60 -8.14 -5.86
CA GLY A 100 -12.24 -9.39 -6.54
C GLY A 100 -10.79 -9.82 -6.29
N LEU A 101 -10.17 -9.35 -5.19
CA LEU A 101 -8.80 -9.65 -4.82
C LEU A 101 -8.74 -10.76 -3.76
N THR A 102 -7.60 -11.45 -3.70
CA THR A 102 -7.32 -12.47 -2.68
C THR A 102 -6.22 -11.98 -1.76
N ILE A 103 -6.45 -12.04 -0.45
CA ILE A 103 -5.44 -11.78 0.59
C ILE A 103 -5.37 -12.97 1.55
N ARG A 104 -4.22 -13.63 1.58
CA ARG A 104 -3.86 -14.64 2.56
C ARG A 104 -2.94 -14.02 3.61
N SER A 105 -3.15 -14.36 4.90
CA SER A 105 -2.25 -13.89 5.97
C SER A 105 -0.83 -14.39 5.75
N THR A 106 0.16 -13.57 6.09
CA THR A 106 1.56 -13.97 6.00
C THR A 106 1.91 -15.06 7.03
N THR A 107 2.86 -15.91 6.70
CA THR A 107 3.37 -16.98 7.59
C THR A 107 4.63 -16.56 8.33
N ARG A 108 5.29 -15.50 7.89
CA ARG A 108 6.48 -14.91 8.48
C ARG A 108 6.52 -13.41 8.22
N LEU A 109 7.39 -12.68 8.89
CA LEU A 109 7.74 -11.31 8.50
C LEU A 109 8.72 -11.39 7.32
N TRP A 110 8.30 -10.80 6.21
CA TRP A 110 9.11 -10.70 4.99
C TRP A 110 10.03 -9.48 5.05
N ASP A 111 11.21 -9.58 4.46
CA ASP A 111 12.02 -8.41 4.11
C ASP A 111 11.55 -7.87 2.75
N ALA A 112 11.13 -6.61 2.70
CA ALA A 112 10.69 -5.98 1.46
C ALA A 112 11.81 -5.26 0.71
N THR A 113 13.04 -5.32 1.17
CA THR A 113 14.16 -4.54 0.61
C THR A 113 14.36 -4.82 -0.87
N LEU A 114 14.53 -6.08 -1.25
CA LEU A 114 14.72 -6.45 -2.66
C LEU A 114 13.48 -6.14 -3.51
N GLY A 115 12.29 -6.47 -3.02
CA GLY A 115 11.04 -6.13 -3.71
C GLY A 115 10.86 -4.62 -3.92
N SER A 116 11.25 -3.81 -2.93
CA SER A 116 11.23 -2.34 -3.03
C SER A 116 12.23 -1.81 -4.06
N GLN A 117 13.42 -2.39 -4.13
CA GLN A 117 14.43 -2.05 -5.14
C GLN A 117 13.92 -2.40 -6.55
N ALA A 118 13.33 -3.59 -6.71
CA ALA A 118 12.73 -4.02 -7.97
C ALA A 118 11.58 -3.08 -8.40
N MET A 119 10.73 -2.65 -7.45
CA MET A 119 9.69 -1.65 -7.70
C MET A 119 10.28 -0.33 -8.22
N LEU A 120 11.35 0.19 -7.59
CA LEU A 120 12.01 1.40 -8.03
C LEU A 120 12.65 1.24 -9.41
N PHE A 121 13.26 0.09 -9.69
CA PHE A 121 13.80 -0.22 -11.00
C PHE A 121 12.70 -0.25 -12.07
N ALA A 122 11.58 -0.94 -11.83
CA ALA A 122 10.44 -0.96 -12.74
C ALA A 122 9.88 0.47 -12.97
N LYS A 123 9.76 1.28 -11.89
CA LYS A 123 9.37 2.68 -11.98
C LYS A 123 10.30 3.49 -12.88
N SER A 124 11.61 3.31 -12.76
CA SER A 124 12.60 4.02 -13.60
C SER A 124 12.54 3.66 -15.09
N ARG A 125 11.82 2.59 -15.43
CA ARG A 125 11.58 2.10 -16.79
C ARG A 125 10.14 2.32 -17.27
N ASP A 126 9.36 3.11 -16.53
CA ASP A 126 7.92 3.36 -16.79
C ASP A 126 7.06 2.08 -16.79
N ARG A 127 7.53 1.02 -16.09
CA ARG A 127 6.89 -0.30 -16.01
C ARG A 127 6.37 -0.62 -14.60
N LEU A 128 6.10 0.40 -13.79
CA LEU A 128 5.70 0.23 -12.39
C LEU A 128 4.54 -0.75 -12.21
N TRP A 129 3.48 -0.59 -12.99
CA TRP A 129 2.26 -1.39 -12.82
C TRP A 129 2.33 -2.76 -13.48
N GLU A 130 3.13 -2.89 -14.54
CA GLU A 130 3.44 -4.17 -15.15
C GLU A 130 4.17 -5.08 -14.17
N PHE A 131 4.99 -4.51 -13.28
CA PHE A 131 5.66 -5.20 -12.19
C PHE A 131 4.75 -5.36 -10.97
N CYS A 132 4.19 -4.27 -10.41
CA CYS A 132 3.49 -4.29 -9.14
C CYS A 132 2.22 -5.12 -9.15
N ASP A 133 1.41 -5.05 -10.21
CA ASP A 133 0.12 -5.73 -10.24
C ASP A 133 0.25 -7.27 -10.17
N PRO A 134 1.03 -7.96 -11.02
CA PRO A 134 1.18 -9.40 -10.92
C PRO A 134 1.96 -9.84 -9.68
N VAL A 135 3.03 -9.13 -9.30
CA VAL A 135 3.86 -9.47 -8.14
C VAL A 135 3.05 -9.41 -6.86
N LEU A 136 2.33 -8.31 -6.62
CA LEU A 136 1.54 -8.16 -5.40
C LEU A 136 0.34 -9.12 -5.37
N ALA A 137 -0.30 -9.35 -6.52
CA ALA A 137 -1.36 -10.34 -6.61
C ALA A 137 -0.85 -11.75 -6.27
N ALA A 138 0.31 -12.16 -6.79
CA ALA A 138 0.92 -13.45 -6.49
C ALA A 138 1.42 -13.53 -5.04
N PHE A 139 2.07 -12.47 -4.53
CA PHE A 139 2.53 -12.40 -3.14
C PHE A 139 1.36 -12.57 -2.15
N TRP A 140 0.26 -11.88 -2.35
CA TRP A 140 -0.90 -11.98 -1.46
C TRP A 140 -1.68 -13.29 -1.62
N ARG A 141 -1.44 -14.06 -2.68
CA ARG A 141 -1.87 -15.45 -2.81
C ARG A 141 -0.86 -16.47 -2.25
N ARG A 142 0.32 -16.00 -1.75
CA ARG A 142 1.46 -16.82 -1.31
C ARG A 142 2.10 -17.63 -2.45
N GLU A 143 2.15 -17.06 -3.61
CA GLU A 143 2.69 -17.66 -4.84
C GLU A 143 3.96 -16.95 -5.32
N PHE A 144 4.41 -15.91 -4.61
CA PHE A 144 5.59 -15.11 -4.94
C PHE A 144 6.43 -14.83 -3.70
N ASP A 145 7.76 -14.87 -3.87
CA ASP A 145 8.76 -14.57 -2.85
C ASP A 145 9.42 -13.22 -3.14
N LEU A 146 9.12 -12.21 -2.30
CA LEU A 146 9.70 -10.86 -2.42
C LEU A 146 11.18 -10.79 -2.06
N GLU A 147 11.75 -11.85 -1.48
CA GLU A 147 13.17 -11.97 -1.11
C GLU A 147 13.97 -12.78 -2.13
N SER A 148 13.33 -13.35 -3.14
CA SER A 148 14.00 -14.13 -4.19
C SER A 148 14.50 -13.25 -5.33
N PRO A 149 15.83 -13.06 -5.52
CA PRO A 149 16.35 -12.30 -6.65
C PRO A 149 15.88 -12.85 -8.00
N THR A 150 15.93 -14.18 -8.16
CA THR A 150 15.54 -14.84 -9.41
C THR A 150 14.06 -14.61 -9.75
N ALA A 151 13.18 -14.66 -8.74
CA ALA A 151 11.75 -14.39 -8.96
C ALA A 151 11.50 -12.93 -9.33
N LEU A 152 12.21 -12.00 -8.69
CA LEU A 152 12.11 -10.57 -8.98
C LEU A 152 12.67 -10.22 -10.37
N GLU A 153 13.83 -10.79 -10.75
CA GLU A 153 14.40 -10.63 -12.10
C GLU A 153 13.44 -11.13 -13.19
N ALA A 154 12.80 -12.27 -12.96
CA ALA A 154 11.83 -12.82 -13.91
C ALA A 154 10.54 -11.98 -14.04
N ALA A 155 10.24 -11.14 -13.04
CA ALA A 155 9.07 -10.27 -13.03
C ALA A 155 9.35 -8.87 -13.61
N LEU A 156 10.61 -8.48 -13.81
CA LEU A 156 11.05 -7.19 -14.38
C LEU A 156 11.12 -7.21 -15.90
#